data_5628f425330bbdd490b56712e6b785dd
#
_entry.id   5628f425330bbdd490b56712e6b785dd
#
_cell.length_a   1.000
_cell.length_b   1.000
_cell.length_c   1.000
_cell.angle_alpha   90.00
_cell.angle_beta   90.00
_cell.angle_gamma   90.00
#
_symmetry.space_group_name_H-M   'P 1'
#
loop_
_entity.id
_entity.type
_entity.pdbx_description
1 polymer ?
#
loop_
_entity_poly.entity_id
_entity_poly.type
_entity_poly.pdbx_seq_one_letter_code
_entity_poly.pdbx_strand_id
1 'polypeptide(L)'
;SEHIDEVLEQIRKDIEVRGPLSSQDFDFDKKVGWYWAPAKASRAALESMYWWGELVVHHRAGTRKYYDLAGRHIPQDIFDRLDPNTTEEAYHRWHISRRIDSIGLFWSRSGDAWLGIKGLNSAKRTAAIEEMVRSGELIELEIEGFDYPVYTSSVNRELLDRSHESTGAPEASFIAPLDNLLWDRKFIKSLFQFEYTWEVYKRPQDRKYGYYVLPVLFGREFVARFEPVFDKKKRVLNIKNWWWEEGVVVTEDMKEAIRKCTDDFAGFLGAEKIAT
;
A
#
# COMPACT_ATOMS: atom_id res chain seq x y z
N SER A 1 -7.30 -32.20 -7.48
CA SER A 1 -7.84 -31.51 -6.30
C SER A 1 -7.69 -32.33 -5.03
N GLU A 2 -7.99 -33.63 -5.00
CA GLU A 2 -7.88 -34.47 -3.78
C GLU A 2 -6.53 -34.37 -3.05
N HIS A 3 -5.43 -34.35 -3.78
CA HIS A 3 -4.11 -34.26 -3.20
C HIS A 3 -3.80 -32.90 -2.52
N ILE A 4 -4.46 -31.81 -2.94
CA ILE A 4 -4.29 -30.51 -2.30
C ILE A 4 -5.04 -30.49 -0.96
N ASP A 5 -6.22 -31.04 -0.92
CA ASP A 5 -7.05 -31.09 0.29
C ASP A 5 -6.39 -31.93 1.40
N GLU A 6 -5.71 -33.02 1.02
CA GLU A 6 -4.90 -33.84 1.95
C GLU A 6 -3.73 -33.04 2.54
N VAL A 7 -3.04 -32.25 1.71
CA VAL A 7 -1.92 -31.38 2.18
C VAL A 7 -2.42 -30.32 3.15
N LEU A 8 -3.56 -29.68 2.86
CA LEU A 8 -4.14 -28.68 3.74
C LEU A 8 -4.57 -29.26 5.09
N GLU A 9 -5.18 -30.45 5.06
CA GLU A 9 -5.60 -31.15 6.27
C GLU A 9 -4.41 -31.57 7.13
N GLN A 10 -3.33 -32.05 6.51
CA GLN A 10 -2.10 -32.39 7.22
C GLN A 10 -1.48 -31.17 7.88
N ILE A 11 -1.43 -30.02 7.17
CA ILE A 11 -0.92 -28.77 7.72
C ILE A 11 -1.73 -28.31 8.94
N ARG A 12 -3.08 -28.40 8.89
CA ARG A 12 -3.93 -28.07 10.04
C ARG A 12 -3.60 -28.92 11.25
N LYS A 13 -3.55 -30.25 11.09
CA LYS A 13 -3.23 -31.20 12.16
C LYS A 13 -1.84 -30.96 12.74
N ASP A 14 -0.85 -30.75 11.90
CA ASP A 14 0.50 -30.52 12.37
C ASP A 14 0.64 -29.22 13.17
N ILE A 15 0.01 -28.12 12.70
CA ILE A 15 -0.01 -26.86 13.45
C ILE A 15 -0.83 -27.02 14.76
N GLU A 16 -1.92 -27.76 14.72
CA GLU A 16 -2.74 -28.01 15.91
C GLU A 16 -1.96 -28.71 17.03
N VAL A 17 -1.15 -29.70 16.67
CA VAL A 17 -0.39 -30.53 17.62
C VAL A 17 0.94 -29.89 18.03
N ARG A 18 1.67 -29.30 17.06
CA ARG A 18 3.05 -28.83 17.24
C ARG A 18 3.17 -27.33 17.51
N GLY A 19 2.08 -26.58 17.34
CA GLY A 19 2.09 -25.12 17.42
C GLY A 19 2.55 -24.46 16.11
N PRO A 20 3.08 -23.21 16.17
CA PRO A 20 3.43 -22.45 14.97
C PRO A 20 4.51 -23.12 14.13
N LEU A 21 4.24 -23.30 12.82
CA LEU A 21 5.14 -23.96 11.86
C LEU A 21 5.43 -23.07 10.64
N SER A 22 6.56 -23.32 10.01
CA SER A 22 7.02 -22.71 8.76
C SER A 22 6.97 -23.69 7.59
N SER A 23 7.16 -23.22 6.37
CA SER A 23 7.20 -24.10 5.19
C SER A 23 8.38 -25.10 5.19
N GLN A 24 9.34 -24.97 6.08
CA GLN A 24 10.47 -25.90 6.20
C GLN A 24 10.16 -27.08 7.15
N ASP A 25 9.11 -26.97 7.93
CA ASP A 25 8.71 -27.99 8.89
C ASP A 25 7.86 -29.10 8.25
N PHE A 26 7.64 -29.02 6.90
CA PHE A 26 6.86 -29.95 6.11
C PHE A 26 7.68 -30.50 4.94
N ASP A 27 7.61 -31.81 4.72
CA ASP A 27 8.33 -32.53 3.64
C ASP A 27 7.55 -32.57 2.30
N PHE A 28 6.74 -31.52 2.03
CA PHE A 28 6.04 -31.42 0.75
C PHE A 28 6.92 -30.76 -0.31
N ASP A 29 7.88 -31.49 -0.85
CA ASP A 29 8.90 -30.98 -1.76
C ASP A 29 8.43 -30.74 -3.20
N LYS A 30 7.24 -31.19 -3.56
CA LYS A 30 6.67 -30.97 -4.89
C LYS A 30 6.58 -29.47 -5.18
N LYS A 31 7.16 -29.04 -6.31
CA LYS A 31 7.00 -27.67 -6.80
C LYS A 31 5.64 -27.50 -7.49
N VAL A 32 4.96 -26.43 -7.16
CA VAL A 32 3.68 -26.01 -7.77
C VAL A 32 3.84 -24.65 -8.43
N GLY A 33 3.04 -24.38 -9.47
CA GLY A 33 2.98 -23.04 -10.04
C GLY A 33 2.47 -22.04 -9.00
N TRP A 34 3.18 -20.91 -8.85
CA TRP A 34 2.82 -19.86 -7.92
C TRP A 34 2.98 -18.50 -8.59
N TYR A 35 2.46 -17.40 -8.00
CA TYR A 35 2.32 -16.09 -8.61
C TYR A 35 3.52 -15.61 -9.44
N TRP A 36 4.73 -15.61 -8.89
CA TRP A 36 5.90 -15.05 -9.53
C TRP A 36 6.91 -16.10 -10.00
N ALA A 37 6.93 -17.27 -9.35
CA ALA A 37 7.79 -18.39 -9.66
C ALA A 37 7.27 -19.67 -9.00
N PRO A 38 7.63 -20.87 -9.50
CA PRO A 38 7.29 -22.13 -8.84
C PRO A 38 7.74 -22.12 -7.38
N ALA A 39 6.85 -22.53 -6.48
CA ALA A 39 7.12 -22.63 -5.04
C ALA A 39 6.94 -24.08 -4.56
N LYS A 40 7.52 -24.41 -3.38
CA LYS A 40 7.21 -25.67 -2.70
C LYS A 40 5.73 -25.72 -2.33
N ALA A 41 5.12 -26.88 -2.43
CA ALA A 41 3.70 -27.08 -2.12
C ALA A 41 3.38 -26.63 -0.67
N SER A 42 4.26 -26.92 0.29
CA SER A 42 4.11 -26.45 1.68
C SER A 42 4.02 -24.94 1.80
N ARG A 43 4.87 -24.19 1.07
CA ARG A 43 4.82 -22.74 1.08
C ARG A 43 3.55 -22.21 0.44
N ALA A 44 3.17 -22.75 -0.72
CA ALA A 44 1.96 -22.34 -1.42
C ALA A 44 0.70 -22.61 -0.59
N ALA A 45 0.62 -23.77 0.07
CA ALA A 45 -0.50 -24.13 0.95
C ALA A 45 -0.59 -23.18 2.16
N LEU A 46 0.51 -22.95 2.89
CA LEU A 46 0.51 -22.03 4.03
C LEU A 46 0.15 -20.59 3.65
N GLU A 47 0.64 -20.10 2.52
CA GLU A 47 0.29 -18.77 2.01
C GLU A 47 -1.19 -18.71 1.61
N SER A 48 -1.75 -19.77 0.98
CA SER A 48 -3.18 -19.86 0.65
C SER A 48 -4.06 -19.84 1.90
N MET A 49 -3.76 -20.69 2.88
CA MET A 49 -4.50 -20.75 4.14
C MET A 49 -4.43 -19.42 4.92
N TYR A 50 -3.31 -18.73 4.87
CA TYR A 50 -3.19 -17.39 5.42
C TYR A 50 -4.10 -16.38 4.69
N TRP A 51 -4.16 -16.41 3.36
CA TRP A 51 -5.02 -15.52 2.58
C TRP A 51 -6.52 -15.86 2.74
N TRP A 52 -6.85 -17.09 3.07
CA TRP A 52 -8.22 -17.50 3.38
C TRP A 52 -8.64 -17.18 4.82
N GLY A 53 -7.70 -16.72 5.65
CA GLY A 53 -7.97 -16.38 7.05
C GLY A 53 -7.94 -17.58 8.01
N GLU A 54 -7.54 -18.77 7.55
CA GLU A 54 -7.39 -19.96 8.42
C GLU A 54 -6.14 -19.86 9.30
N LEU A 55 -5.07 -19.22 8.79
CA LEU A 55 -3.82 -19.03 9.50
C LEU A 55 -3.49 -17.56 9.71
N VAL A 56 -2.70 -17.28 10.73
CA VAL A 56 -2.04 -15.99 10.97
C VAL A 56 -0.53 -16.17 10.96
N VAL A 57 0.22 -15.10 10.72
CA VAL A 57 1.68 -15.08 10.96
C VAL A 57 1.90 -14.85 12.44
N HIS A 58 2.24 -15.90 13.18
CA HIS A 58 2.50 -15.84 14.61
C HIS A 58 3.80 -15.06 14.92
N HIS A 59 4.89 -15.40 14.24
CA HIS A 59 6.17 -14.69 14.38
C HIS A 59 7.03 -14.87 13.12
N ARG A 60 8.18 -14.20 13.14
CA ARG A 60 9.21 -14.35 12.10
C ARG A 60 10.57 -14.64 12.74
N ALA A 61 11.34 -15.52 12.08
CA ALA A 61 12.77 -15.70 12.33
C ALA A 61 13.52 -15.25 11.07
N GLY A 62 14.08 -14.04 11.10
CA GLY A 62 14.58 -13.35 9.92
C GLY A 62 13.45 -13.11 8.91
N THR A 63 13.60 -13.62 7.70
CA THR A 63 12.56 -13.52 6.64
C THR A 63 11.53 -14.66 6.68
N ARG A 64 11.75 -15.70 7.48
CA ARG A 64 10.89 -16.87 7.59
C ARG A 64 9.67 -16.55 8.44
N LYS A 65 8.48 -16.84 7.88
CA LYS A 65 7.20 -16.74 8.59
C LYS A 65 6.88 -18.08 9.27
N TYR A 66 6.40 -18.02 10.50
CA TYR A 66 5.78 -19.11 11.23
C TYR A 66 4.30 -18.85 11.35
N TYR A 67 3.50 -19.81 10.95
CA TYR A 67 2.05 -19.69 10.88
C TYR A 67 1.39 -20.50 12.01
N ASP A 68 0.30 -19.97 12.55
CA ASP A 68 -0.54 -20.66 13.53
C ASP A 68 -2.02 -20.51 13.15
N LEU A 69 -2.89 -21.32 13.76
CA LEU A 69 -4.32 -21.28 13.53
C LEU A 69 -4.91 -19.93 13.96
N ALA A 70 -5.65 -19.29 13.08
CA ALA A 70 -6.24 -17.96 13.32
C ALA A 70 -7.15 -17.93 14.55
N GLY A 71 -7.93 -19.00 14.78
CA GLY A 71 -8.84 -19.11 15.93
C GLY A 71 -8.15 -19.11 17.30
N ARG A 72 -6.81 -19.27 17.36
CA ARG A 72 -6.05 -19.17 18.61
C ARG A 72 -5.65 -17.74 18.95
N HIS A 73 -5.68 -16.84 17.97
CA HIS A 73 -5.11 -15.49 18.09
C HIS A 73 -6.13 -14.39 17.88
N ILE A 74 -7.24 -14.70 17.24
CA ILE A 74 -8.34 -13.76 16.99
C ILE A 74 -9.40 -13.99 18.07
N PRO A 75 -9.87 -12.95 18.79
CA PRO A 75 -10.98 -13.10 19.73
C PRO A 75 -12.19 -13.79 19.09
N GLN A 76 -12.80 -14.73 19.80
CA GLN A 76 -13.84 -15.61 19.27
C GLN A 76 -15.04 -14.81 18.72
N ASP A 77 -15.42 -13.73 19.40
CA ASP A 77 -16.51 -12.84 18.97
C ASP A 77 -16.23 -12.11 17.64
N ILE A 78 -14.95 -11.97 17.27
CA ILE A 78 -14.52 -11.43 15.97
C ILE A 78 -14.41 -12.56 14.94
N PHE A 79 -13.84 -13.71 15.35
CA PHE A 79 -13.60 -14.84 14.46
C PHE A 79 -14.90 -15.44 13.92
N ASP A 80 -15.95 -15.50 14.75
CA ASP A 80 -17.26 -16.06 14.41
C ASP A 80 -18.20 -15.05 13.72
N ARG A 81 -17.77 -13.81 13.50
CA ARG A 81 -18.62 -12.83 12.80
C ARG A 81 -18.84 -13.26 11.36
N LEU A 82 -20.11 -13.25 10.97
CA LEU A 82 -20.47 -13.44 9.58
C LEU A 82 -19.98 -12.23 8.74
N ASP A 83 -19.56 -12.53 7.51
CA ASP A 83 -19.25 -11.46 6.56
C ASP A 83 -20.51 -10.63 6.28
N PRO A 84 -20.50 -9.32 6.58
CA PRO A 84 -21.64 -8.45 6.28
C PRO A 84 -21.85 -8.22 4.78
N ASN A 85 -20.85 -8.53 3.95
CA ASN A 85 -20.84 -8.30 2.50
C ASN A 85 -21.13 -9.58 1.73
N THR A 86 -22.29 -10.20 1.98
CA THR A 86 -22.64 -11.51 1.43
C THR A 86 -23.11 -11.51 -0.03
N THR A 87 -23.46 -10.32 -0.58
CA THR A 87 -23.80 -10.17 -2.00
C THR A 87 -22.63 -9.59 -2.81
N GLU A 88 -22.64 -9.82 -4.12
CA GLU A 88 -21.61 -9.27 -4.99
C GLU A 88 -21.59 -7.72 -4.93
N GLU A 89 -22.77 -7.09 -4.88
CA GLU A 89 -22.92 -5.65 -4.79
C GLU A 89 -22.37 -5.11 -3.48
N ALA A 90 -22.71 -5.71 -2.33
CA ALA A 90 -22.20 -5.30 -1.03
C ALA A 90 -20.66 -5.45 -0.95
N TYR A 91 -20.13 -6.58 -1.48
CA TYR A 91 -18.70 -6.83 -1.59
C TYR A 91 -18.00 -5.77 -2.44
N HIS A 92 -18.55 -5.42 -3.62
CA HIS A 92 -17.98 -4.38 -4.47
C HIS A 92 -18.05 -2.99 -3.83
N ARG A 93 -19.17 -2.61 -3.22
CA ARG A 93 -19.34 -1.31 -2.51
C ARG A 93 -18.33 -1.18 -1.38
N TRP A 94 -18.17 -2.23 -0.55
CA TRP A 94 -17.20 -2.23 0.53
C TRP A 94 -15.76 -2.05 0.02
N HIS A 95 -15.39 -2.77 -1.03
CA HIS A 95 -14.05 -2.61 -1.62
C HIS A 95 -13.84 -1.24 -2.23
N ILE A 96 -14.81 -0.69 -2.93
CA ILE A 96 -14.75 0.65 -3.52
C ILE A 96 -14.56 1.72 -2.44
N SER A 97 -15.38 1.68 -1.38
CA SER A 97 -15.23 2.58 -0.23
C SER A 97 -13.82 2.50 0.36
N ARG A 98 -13.37 1.28 0.68
CA ARG A 98 -12.02 1.03 1.24
C ARG A 98 -10.89 1.56 0.35
N ARG A 99 -11.01 1.45 -0.99
CA ARG A 99 -10.01 1.96 -1.93
C ARG A 99 -10.00 3.48 -1.97
N ILE A 100 -11.16 4.11 -2.03
CA ILE A 100 -11.29 5.57 -2.01
C ILE A 100 -10.78 6.12 -0.68
N ASP A 101 -11.20 5.56 0.45
CA ASP A 101 -10.80 6.01 1.79
C ASP A 101 -9.30 5.87 2.02
N SER A 102 -8.68 4.82 1.47
CA SER A 102 -7.23 4.58 1.66
C SER A 102 -6.35 5.61 0.95
N ILE A 103 -6.87 6.26 -0.09
CA ILE A 103 -6.18 7.31 -0.86
C ILE A 103 -6.70 8.70 -0.45
N GLY A 104 -7.95 8.74 0.06
CA GLY A 104 -8.66 9.95 0.46
C GLY A 104 -9.50 10.56 -0.67
N LEU A 105 -8.96 10.63 -1.88
CA LEU A 105 -9.60 11.14 -3.08
C LEU A 105 -9.20 10.27 -4.27
N PHE A 106 -10.15 9.72 -5.03
CA PHE A 106 -9.80 8.82 -6.12
C PHE A 106 -10.81 8.83 -7.27
N TRP A 107 -10.37 8.45 -8.46
CA TRP A 107 -11.20 8.38 -9.67
C TRP A 107 -11.74 6.97 -9.94
N SER A 108 -12.74 6.86 -10.84
CA SER A 108 -13.30 5.57 -11.26
C SER A 108 -12.52 4.89 -12.39
N ARG A 109 -11.47 5.50 -12.95
CA ARG A 109 -10.72 4.95 -14.09
C ARG A 109 -9.94 3.69 -13.71
N SER A 110 -9.72 2.82 -14.69
CA SER A 110 -8.96 1.59 -14.50
C SER A 110 -7.48 1.91 -14.20
N GLY A 111 -6.98 1.33 -13.13
CA GLY A 111 -5.61 1.51 -12.65
C GLY A 111 -5.26 0.46 -11.59
N ASP A 112 -4.04 0.58 -11.05
CA ASP A 112 -3.48 -0.42 -10.15
C ASP A 112 -4.24 -0.53 -8.83
N ALA A 113 -4.82 0.57 -8.34
CA ALA A 113 -5.58 0.57 -7.09
C ALA A 113 -6.90 -0.23 -7.17
N TRP A 114 -7.40 -0.54 -8.36
CA TRP A 114 -8.59 -1.37 -8.54
C TRP A 114 -8.29 -2.87 -8.76
N LEU A 115 -7.03 -3.26 -8.76
CA LEU A 115 -6.64 -4.65 -8.97
C LEU A 115 -7.02 -5.55 -7.77
N GLY A 116 -7.25 -6.82 -8.06
CA GLY A 116 -7.49 -7.87 -7.06
C GLY A 116 -8.89 -7.90 -6.45
N ILE A 117 -9.83 -7.07 -6.89
CA ILE A 117 -11.24 -7.13 -6.47
C ILE A 117 -11.97 -8.12 -7.37
N LYS A 118 -12.38 -9.25 -6.79
CA LYS A 118 -13.03 -10.34 -7.53
C LYS A 118 -14.33 -9.87 -8.20
N GLY A 119 -14.47 -10.14 -9.49
CA GLY A 119 -15.68 -9.82 -10.26
C GLY A 119 -15.88 -8.33 -10.61
N LEU A 120 -15.06 -7.41 -10.07
CA LEU A 120 -15.19 -5.98 -10.34
C LEU A 120 -14.53 -5.62 -11.67
N ASN A 121 -15.34 -5.31 -12.66
CA ASN A 121 -14.90 -4.70 -13.92
C ASN A 121 -15.22 -3.19 -13.93
N SER A 122 -14.82 -2.50 -15.02
CA SER A 122 -15.03 -1.05 -15.15
C SER A 122 -16.50 -0.65 -15.09
N ALA A 123 -17.38 -1.38 -15.79
CA ALA A 123 -18.81 -1.07 -15.82
C ALA A 123 -19.48 -1.23 -14.44
N LYS A 124 -19.20 -2.35 -13.75
CA LYS A 124 -19.71 -2.58 -12.38
C LYS A 124 -19.16 -1.53 -11.38
N ARG A 125 -17.90 -1.16 -11.53
CA ARG A 125 -17.30 -0.11 -10.68
C ARG A 125 -17.97 1.23 -10.87
N THR A 126 -18.15 1.67 -12.13
CA THR A 126 -18.83 2.94 -12.43
C THR A 126 -20.26 2.94 -11.89
N ALA A 127 -21.04 1.89 -12.17
CA ALA A 127 -22.41 1.78 -11.67
C ALA A 127 -22.50 1.79 -10.14
N ALA A 128 -21.59 1.09 -9.46
CA ALA A 128 -21.53 1.09 -8.00
C ALA A 128 -21.17 2.47 -7.42
N ILE A 129 -20.20 3.18 -8.02
CA ILE A 129 -19.82 4.53 -7.59
C ILE A 129 -21.00 5.50 -7.80
N GLU A 130 -21.67 5.47 -8.94
CA GLU A 130 -22.86 6.28 -9.20
C GLU A 130 -23.97 6.05 -8.18
N GLU A 131 -24.19 4.79 -7.79
CA GLU A 131 -25.14 4.43 -6.73
C GLU A 131 -24.71 4.97 -5.37
N MET A 132 -23.43 4.85 -5.03
CA MET A 132 -22.88 5.37 -3.77
C MET A 132 -22.92 6.89 -3.69
N VAL A 133 -22.78 7.59 -4.82
CA VAL A 133 -23.00 9.04 -4.89
C VAL A 133 -24.49 9.38 -4.68
N ARG A 134 -25.41 8.66 -5.34
CA ARG A 134 -26.86 8.86 -5.16
C ARG A 134 -27.32 8.57 -3.73
N SER A 135 -26.76 7.59 -3.07
CA SER A 135 -27.08 7.25 -1.67
C SER A 135 -26.39 8.18 -0.66
N GLY A 136 -25.51 9.08 -1.10
CA GLY A 136 -24.78 10.02 -0.24
C GLY A 136 -23.61 9.40 0.53
N GLU A 137 -23.16 8.21 0.17
CA GLU A 137 -21.96 7.58 0.74
C GLU A 137 -20.67 8.20 0.18
N LEU A 138 -20.70 8.57 -1.09
CA LEU A 138 -19.61 9.25 -1.76
C LEU A 138 -20.01 10.67 -2.18
N ILE A 139 -19.04 11.54 -2.23
CA ILE A 139 -19.12 12.88 -2.79
C ILE A 139 -18.35 12.87 -4.09
N GLU A 140 -19.01 13.27 -5.19
CA GLU A 140 -18.33 13.53 -6.46
C GLU A 140 -17.79 14.95 -6.48
N LEU A 141 -16.57 15.12 -6.96
CA LEU A 141 -15.88 16.39 -7.05
C LEU A 141 -15.30 16.58 -8.44
N GLU A 142 -15.34 17.81 -8.91
CA GLU A 142 -14.62 18.27 -10.09
C GLU A 142 -13.41 19.10 -9.63
N ILE A 143 -12.25 18.81 -10.20
CA ILE A 143 -11.02 19.56 -9.94
C ILE A 143 -10.70 20.39 -11.18
N GLU A 144 -10.49 21.69 -10.99
CA GLU A 144 -10.13 22.60 -12.07
C GLU A 144 -8.85 22.10 -12.78
N GLY A 145 -8.93 22.01 -14.12
CA GLY A 145 -7.81 21.48 -14.95
C GLY A 145 -7.64 19.96 -14.92
N PHE A 146 -8.59 19.21 -14.34
CA PHE A 146 -8.58 17.77 -14.31
C PHE A 146 -9.82 17.18 -15.01
N ASP A 147 -9.62 16.38 -16.05
CA ASP A 147 -10.67 15.97 -17.00
C ASP A 147 -11.66 14.93 -16.46
N TYR A 148 -11.49 14.45 -15.24
CA TYR A 148 -12.25 13.32 -14.72
C TYR A 148 -12.84 13.61 -13.35
N PRO A 149 -14.08 13.16 -13.08
CA PRO A 149 -14.61 13.25 -11.73
C PRO A 149 -13.78 12.41 -10.77
N VAL A 150 -13.66 12.90 -9.55
CA VAL A 150 -13.00 12.23 -8.43
C VAL A 150 -13.99 12.10 -7.28
N TYR A 151 -13.79 11.10 -6.46
CA TYR A 151 -14.72 10.70 -5.42
C TYR A 151 -13.99 10.63 -4.08
N THR A 152 -14.67 11.08 -3.04
CA THR A 152 -14.24 10.90 -1.65
C THR A 152 -15.42 10.43 -0.81
N SER A 153 -15.15 9.84 0.35
CA SER A 153 -16.19 9.46 1.29
C SER A 153 -16.91 10.68 1.85
N SER A 154 -18.23 10.56 2.08
CA SER A 154 -19.02 11.62 2.71
C SER A 154 -18.55 11.96 4.14
N VAL A 155 -17.83 11.07 4.81
CA VAL A 155 -17.19 11.35 6.11
C VAL A 155 -16.12 12.45 6.02
N ASN A 156 -15.58 12.69 4.83
CA ASN A 156 -14.56 13.73 4.58
C ASN A 156 -15.16 15.11 4.26
N ARG A 157 -16.49 15.29 4.35
CA ARG A 157 -17.15 16.56 4.01
C ARG A 157 -16.57 17.75 4.79
N GLU A 158 -16.43 17.61 6.10
CA GLU A 158 -15.87 18.67 6.92
C GLU A 158 -14.42 19.01 6.53
N LEU A 159 -13.64 18.00 6.16
CA LEU A 159 -12.27 18.20 5.66
C LEU A 159 -12.27 18.95 4.32
N LEU A 160 -13.20 18.63 3.42
CA LEU A 160 -13.36 19.35 2.15
C LEU A 160 -13.75 20.82 2.38
N ASP A 161 -14.74 21.07 3.23
CA ASP A 161 -15.19 22.42 3.53
C ASP A 161 -14.06 23.28 4.11
N ARG A 162 -13.22 22.70 4.97
CA ARG A 162 -12.04 23.36 5.55
C ARG A 162 -10.84 23.45 4.59
N SER A 163 -10.80 22.67 3.51
CA SER A 163 -9.67 22.68 2.58
C SER A 163 -9.41 24.03 1.91
N HIS A 164 -10.45 24.85 1.80
CA HIS A 164 -10.38 26.25 1.30
C HIS A 164 -9.82 27.23 2.33
N GLU A 165 -9.84 26.89 3.60
CA GLU A 165 -9.41 27.73 4.71
C GLU A 165 -7.95 27.50 5.13
N SER A 166 -7.25 26.54 4.49
CA SER A 166 -5.88 26.20 4.86
C SER A 166 -4.94 27.37 4.61
N THR A 167 -4.65 28.10 5.69
CA THR A 167 -3.74 29.26 5.73
C THR A 167 -2.36 28.93 6.31
N GLY A 168 -2.08 27.68 6.60
CA GLY A 168 -0.79 27.23 7.13
C GLY A 168 0.35 27.33 6.11
N ALA A 169 1.56 27.56 6.58
CA ALA A 169 2.73 27.44 5.74
C ALA A 169 2.82 26.03 5.13
N PRO A 170 3.21 25.92 3.84
CA PRO A 170 3.37 24.61 3.22
C PRO A 170 4.40 23.76 3.96
N GLU A 171 4.06 22.50 4.23
CA GLU A 171 4.97 21.52 4.84
C GLU A 171 5.56 20.61 3.78
N ALA A 172 6.75 20.05 4.09
CA ALA A 172 7.36 19.01 3.27
C ALA A 172 7.06 17.62 3.84
N SER A 173 6.87 16.64 2.96
CA SER A 173 6.70 15.23 3.32
C SER A 173 7.48 14.33 2.37
N PHE A 174 8.12 13.29 2.92
CA PHE A 174 8.76 12.23 2.14
C PHE A 174 7.80 11.07 1.98
N ILE A 175 7.47 10.75 0.74
CA ILE A 175 6.45 9.75 0.42
C ILE A 175 7.10 8.40 0.13
N ALA A 176 6.71 7.36 0.86
CA ALA A 176 7.25 6.02 0.66
C ALA A 176 6.74 5.40 -0.67
N PRO A 177 7.52 4.52 -1.34
CA PRO A 177 7.11 3.90 -2.60
C PRO A 177 5.82 3.07 -2.53
N LEU A 178 5.47 2.58 -1.34
CA LEU A 178 4.26 1.82 -1.07
C LEU A 178 3.18 2.63 -0.34
N ASP A 179 3.36 3.93 -0.25
CA ASP A 179 2.32 4.82 0.26
C ASP A 179 1.08 4.76 -0.64
N ASN A 180 -0.10 4.80 -0.04
CA ASN A 180 -1.37 4.72 -0.77
C ASN A 180 -1.52 5.87 -1.76
N LEU A 181 -0.98 7.05 -1.46
CA LEU A 181 -0.95 8.18 -2.40
C LEU A 181 -0.27 7.81 -3.72
N LEU A 182 0.81 7.02 -3.68
CA LEU A 182 1.54 6.61 -4.88
C LEU A 182 1.01 5.31 -5.52
N TRP A 183 -0.07 4.74 -5.02
CA TRP A 183 -0.54 3.42 -5.46
C TRP A 183 -0.97 3.40 -6.91
N ASP A 184 -1.82 4.33 -7.34
CA ASP A 184 -2.22 4.44 -8.74
C ASP A 184 -1.35 5.46 -9.50
N ARG A 185 -0.38 4.95 -10.25
CA ARG A 185 0.60 5.79 -10.98
C ARG A 185 -0.05 6.69 -12.04
N LYS A 186 -1.16 6.23 -12.64
CA LYS A 186 -1.88 7.02 -13.64
C LYS A 186 -2.62 8.18 -12.99
N PHE A 187 -3.21 7.93 -11.83
CA PHE A 187 -3.89 8.98 -11.06
C PHE A 187 -2.91 10.07 -10.64
N ILE A 188 -1.78 9.68 -10.04
CA ILE A 188 -0.72 10.62 -9.62
C ILE A 188 -0.17 11.41 -10.79
N LYS A 189 0.10 10.75 -11.92
CA LYS A 189 0.55 11.45 -13.14
C LYS A 189 -0.49 12.47 -13.62
N SER A 190 -1.76 12.11 -13.62
CA SER A 190 -2.84 13.01 -14.08
C SER A 190 -3.10 14.16 -13.11
N LEU A 191 -3.12 13.91 -11.79
CA LEU A 191 -3.48 14.91 -10.78
C LEU A 191 -2.31 15.84 -10.44
N PHE A 192 -1.10 15.29 -10.28
CA PHE A 192 0.08 16.05 -9.86
C PHE A 192 1.10 16.27 -10.97
N GLN A 193 0.84 15.79 -12.20
CA GLN A 193 1.79 15.79 -13.31
C GLN A 193 3.14 15.15 -12.94
N PHE A 194 3.13 14.23 -12.00
CA PHE A 194 4.30 13.59 -11.43
C PHE A 194 4.39 12.12 -11.83
N GLU A 195 5.48 11.75 -12.50
CA GLU A 195 5.75 10.36 -12.87
C GLU A 195 6.65 9.70 -11.84
N TYR A 196 6.17 8.61 -11.25
CA TYR A 196 6.93 7.84 -10.30
C TYR A 196 7.05 6.37 -10.71
N THR A 197 8.24 5.83 -10.61
CA THR A 197 8.53 4.40 -10.77
C THR A 197 9.41 3.93 -9.62
N TRP A 198 9.00 2.90 -8.92
CA TRP A 198 9.84 2.27 -7.92
C TRP A 198 10.84 1.35 -8.60
N GLU A 199 12.12 1.73 -8.63
CA GLU A 199 13.15 1.08 -9.44
C GLU A 199 13.88 -0.08 -8.74
N VAL A 200 13.43 -0.49 -7.56
CA VAL A 200 14.03 -1.59 -6.78
C VAL A 200 14.14 -2.90 -7.57
N TYR A 201 13.22 -3.16 -8.48
CA TYR A 201 13.20 -4.36 -9.33
C TYR A 201 13.98 -4.23 -10.64
N LYS A 202 14.45 -3.01 -10.97
CA LYS A 202 15.29 -2.78 -12.14
C LYS A 202 16.75 -3.14 -11.86
N ARG A 203 17.46 -3.65 -12.87
CA ARG A 203 18.91 -3.83 -12.77
C ARG A 203 19.60 -2.47 -12.57
N PRO A 204 20.74 -2.38 -11.88
CA PRO A 204 21.39 -1.10 -11.57
C PRO A 204 21.57 -0.18 -12.77
N GLN A 205 21.99 -0.73 -13.93
CA GLN A 205 22.20 0.04 -15.16
C GLN A 205 20.91 0.56 -15.84
N ASP A 206 19.74 -0.01 -15.46
CA ASP A 206 18.45 0.37 -16.05
C ASP A 206 17.68 1.37 -15.16
N ARG A 207 18.28 1.79 -14.03
CA ARG A 207 17.69 2.76 -13.11
C ARG A 207 17.97 4.17 -13.57
N LYS A 208 16.92 4.99 -13.62
CA LYS A 208 17.04 6.42 -13.95
C LYS A 208 17.53 7.23 -12.74
N TYR A 209 17.05 6.87 -11.55
CA TYR A 209 17.33 7.60 -10.32
C TYR A 209 18.15 6.77 -9.32
N GLY A 210 17.62 5.63 -8.84
CA GLY A 210 18.32 4.86 -7.83
C GLY A 210 17.56 3.63 -7.36
N TYR A 211 18.08 2.99 -6.31
CA TYR A 211 17.49 1.77 -5.78
C TYR A 211 16.23 2.05 -4.95
N TYR A 212 16.31 3.00 -4.03
CA TYR A 212 15.21 3.34 -3.13
C TYR A 212 15.05 4.86 -3.07
N VAL A 213 14.28 5.38 -3.99
CA VAL A 213 14.09 6.82 -4.19
C VAL A 213 12.74 7.24 -3.65
N LEU A 214 12.74 8.25 -2.80
CA LEU A 214 11.55 8.83 -2.18
C LEU A 214 11.18 10.14 -2.87
N PRO A 215 9.93 10.31 -3.32
CA PRO A 215 9.38 11.61 -3.70
C PRO A 215 9.30 12.57 -2.52
N VAL A 216 9.48 13.85 -2.80
CA VAL A 216 9.32 14.96 -1.86
C VAL A 216 8.10 15.76 -2.26
N LEU A 217 7.07 15.74 -1.43
CA LEU A 217 5.89 16.58 -1.55
C LEU A 217 6.12 17.86 -0.72
N PHE A 218 5.86 19.03 -1.29
CA PHE A 218 5.85 20.31 -0.60
C PHE A 218 4.51 21.00 -0.85
N GLY A 219 3.75 21.18 0.20
CA GLY A 219 2.36 21.62 0.09
C GLY A 219 1.53 20.68 -0.79
N ARG A 220 1.24 21.08 -2.02
CA ARG A 220 0.40 20.33 -2.97
C ARG A 220 1.18 19.81 -4.19
N GLU A 221 2.50 19.95 -4.23
CA GLU A 221 3.33 19.65 -5.40
C GLU A 221 4.46 18.69 -5.07
N PHE A 222 4.72 17.74 -5.96
CA PHE A 222 5.94 16.95 -5.92
C PHE A 222 7.09 17.78 -6.47
N VAL A 223 8.00 18.21 -5.61
CA VAL A 223 9.04 19.17 -5.95
C VAL A 223 10.41 18.55 -6.17
N ALA A 224 10.64 17.37 -5.63
CA ALA A 224 11.92 16.68 -5.73
C ALA A 224 11.77 15.18 -5.51
N ARG A 225 12.86 14.47 -5.68
CA ARG A 225 13.07 13.10 -5.22
C ARG A 225 14.48 12.92 -4.72
N PHE A 226 14.70 12.00 -3.79
CA PHE A 226 16.03 11.75 -3.23
C PHE A 226 16.25 10.28 -2.90
N GLU A 227 17.51 9.87 -2.81
CA GLU A 227 17.90 8.51 -2.43
C GLU A 227 18.55 8.51 -1.05
N PRO A 228 17.81 8.22 0.04
CA PRO A 228 18.37 8.05 1.37
C PRO A 228 18.99 6.67 1.57
N VAL A 229 20.09 6.60 2.31
CA VAL A 229 20.68 5.35 2.79
C VAL A 229 21.05 5.49 4.26
N PHE A 230 20.41 4.70 5.11
CA PHE A 230 20.70 4.69 6.53
C PHE A 230 21.76 3.63 6.88
N ASP A 231 22.94 4.07 7.31
CA ASP A 231 23.96 3.22 7.90
C ASP A 231 23.63 2.95 9.38
N LYS A 232 23.00 1.80 9.64
CA LYS A 232 22.58 1.40 10.99
C LYS A 232 23.74 1.27 11.98
N LYS A 233 24.95 0.91 11.53
CA LYS A 233 26.11 0.74 12.41
C LYS A 233 26.69 2.08 12.84
N LYS A 234 26.75 3.01 11.91
CA LYS A 234 27.27 4.36 12.17
C LYS A 234 26.18 5.34 12.63
N ARG A 235 24.90 4.93 12.55
CA ARG A 235 23.73 5.78 12.80
C ARG A 235 23.75 7.06 11.95
N VAL A 236 24.14 6.92 10.69
CA VAL A 236 24.23 8.05 9.75
C VAL A 236 23.18 7.86 8.64
N LEU A 237 22.36 8.88 8.44
CA LEU A 237 21.52 9.01 7.26
C LEU A 237 22.34 9.68 6.16
N ASN A 238 22.64 8.95 5.09
CA ASN A 238 23.32 9.48 3.92
C ASN A 238 22.30 9.81 2.85
N ILE A 239 22.31 11.05 2.35
CA ILE A 239 21.54 11.45 1.17
C ILE A 239 22.46 11.32 -0.03
N LYS A 240 22.34 10.19 -0.72
CA LYS A 240 23.23 9.86 -1.84
C LYS A 240 23.04 10.75 -3.03
N ASN A 241 21.77 11.03 -3.36
CA ASN A 241 21.39 11.81 -4.52
C ASN A 241 20.14 12.63 -4.19
N TRP A 242 20.05 13.79 -4.84
CA TRP A 242 18.90 14.68 -4.78
C TRP A 242 18.61 15.20 -6.18
N TRP A 243 17.35 15.14 -6.61
CA TRP A 243 16.90 15.63 -7.91
C TRP A 243 15.67 16.52 -7.71
N TRP A 244 15.77 17.75 -8.17
CA TRP A 244 14.63 18.65 -8.28
C TRP A 244 13.78 18.25 -9.49
N GLU A 245 12.47 18.37 -9.41
CA GLU A 245 11.61 18.20 -10.56
C GLU A 245 11.76 19.38 -11.51
N GLU A 246 11.47 19.14 -12.80
CA GLU A 246 11.59 20.16 -13.84
C GLU A 246 10.64 21.35 -13.57
N GLY A 247 11.13 22.57 -13.74
CA GLY A 247 10.35 23.78 -13.53
C GLY A 247 10.17 24.24 -12.08
N VAL A 248 10.65 23.48 -11.10
CA VAL A 248 10.55 23.87 -9.69
C VAL A 248 11.42 25.07 -9.37
N VAL A 249 10.79 26.13 -8.85
CA VAL A 249 11.49 27.30 -8.29
C VAL A 249 11.72 27.05 -6.79
N VAL A 250 12.96 26.82 -6.44
CA VAL A 250 13.34 26.51 -5.04
C VAL A 250 13.35 27.79 -4.21
N THR A 251 12.44 27.87 -3.24
CA THR A 251 12.33 28.99 -2.29
C THR A 251 13.02 28.70 -0.96
N GLU A 252 13.27 29.71 -0.14
CA GLU A 252 13.84 29.52 1.21
C GLU A 252 12.86 28.78 2.13
N ASP A 253 11.55 29.07 2.04
CA ASP A 253 10.51 28.34 2.80
C ASP A 253 10.48 26.86 2.46
N MET A 254 10.62 26.53 1.16
CA MET A 254 10.72 25.13 0.71
C MET A 254 11.96 24.44 1.28
N LYS A 255 13.11 25.09 1.25
CA LYS A 255 14.35 24.54 1.82
C LYS A 255 14.22 24.30 3.32
N GLU A 256 13.63 25.24 4.04
CA GLU A 256 13.42 25.14 5.49
C GLU A 256 12.46 24.00 5.83
N ALA A 257 11.33 23.88 5.10
CA ALA A 257 10.38 22.79 5.29
C ALA A 257 11.02 21.41 4.98
N ILE A 258 11.81 21.31 3.92
CA ILE A 258 12.53 20.10 3.56
C ILE A 258 13.60 19.76 4.60
N ARG A 259 14.32 20.76 5.11
CA ARG A 259 15.31 20.56 6.19
C ARG A 259 14.63 19.98 7.42
N LYS A 260 13.55 20.57 7.89
CA LYS A 260 12.77 20.08 9.03
C LYS A 260 12.29 18.64 8.79
N CYS A 261 11.70 18.35 7.62
CA CYS A 261 11.28 17.00 7.26
C CYS A 261 12.44 15.99 7.24
N THR A 262 13.63 16.43 6.82
CA THR A 262 14.86 15.59 6.83
C THR A 262 15.31 15.29 8.25
N ASP A 263 15.27 16.27 9.14
CA ASP A 263 15.61 16.12 10.56
C ASP A 263 14.64 15.15 11.25
N ASP A 264 13.33 15.30 11.00
CA ASP A 264 12.28 14.41 11.51
C ASP A 264 12.47 12.99 10.98
N PHE A 265 12.79 12.82 9.70
CA PHE A 265 13.06 11.52 9.10
C PHE A 265 14.32 10.87 9.67
N ALA A 266 15.38 11.65 9.90
CA ALA A 266 16.59 11.18 10.58
C ALA A 266 16.27 10.70 12.01
N GLY A 267 15.47 11.46 12.75
CA GLY A 267 14.98 11.09 14.08
C GLY A 267 14.18 9.80 14.07
N PHE A 268 13.25 9.64 13.13
CA PHE A 268 12.47 8.40 12.94
C PHE A 268 13.37 7.18 12.69
N LEU A 269 14.42 7.34 11.91
CA LEU A 269 15.39 6.26 11.64
C LEU A 269 16.35 5.99 12.81
N GLY A 270 16.40 6.87 13.80
CA GLY A 270 17.38 6.84 14.89
C GLY A 270 18.79 7.24 14.42
N ALA A 271 18.90 8.07 13.38
CA ALA A 271 20.17 8.61 12.92
C ALA A 271 20.68 9.70 13.88
N GLU A 272 21.97 9.70 14.13
CA GLU A 272 22.65 10.71 14.95
C GLU A 272 23.29 11.82 14.08
N LYS A 273 23.43 11.52 12.78
CA LYS A 273 24.06 12.44 11.82
C LYS A 273 23.42 12.28 10.44
N ILE A 274 23.30 13.39 9.75
CA ILE A 274 22.94 13.45 8.31
C ILE A 274 24.22 13.79 7.53
N ALA A 275 24.46 13.04 6.46
CA ALA A 275 25.54 13.29 5.51
C ALA A 275 24.94 13.46 4.11
N THR A 276 25.39 14.47 3.38
CA THR A 276 24.96 14.82 2.01
C THR A 276 26.13 14.72 1.06
#